data_0810a6c8f0c56587f13f3086cae5de19
#
_entry.id   0810a6c8f0c56587f13f3086cae5de19
#
_cell.length_a   1.000
_cell.length_b   1.000
_cell.length_c   1.000
_cell.angle_alpha   90.00
_cell.angle_beta   90.00
_cell.angle_gamma   90.00
#
_symmetry.space_group_name_H-M   'P 1'
#
loop_
_entity.id
_entity.type
_entity.pdbx_description
1 polymer ?
#
loop_
_entity_poly.entity_id
_entity_poly.type
_entity_poly.pdbx_seq_one_letter_code
_entity_poly.pdbx_strand_id
1 'polypeptide(L)'
;MEDSEEAIDHGILVANLALRLAQELKFDEDFCKRVAEAGIVHDIGKLQISNYLYGRKEGVLRIEEIKYVRRHPTLGYEYLSEKEIGDEDFRNMILHHHENFDGSGYPDNIKGELIPIGSRILRICDVYAALVSERPYRAAFDKENAMELMIDEVKNFDMNYFLAFMRVVHGDEIKDIDDYIKRCNSKVHVKSKRR
;
A
#
# COMPACT_ATOMS: atom_id res chain seq x y z
N MET A 1 -11.58 11.01 7.77
CA MET A 1 -10.83 11.84 6.78
C MET A 1 -9.38 11.42 6.93
N GLU A 2 -8.86 10.73 5.94
CA GLU A 2 -7.41 10.55 5.85
C GLU A 2 -6.86 11.96 5.62
N ASP A 3 -6.10 12.49 6.56
CA ASP A 3 -5.43 13.77 6.38
C ASP A 3 -4.41 13.59 5.25
N SER A 4 -4.17 14.60 4.44
CA SER A 4 -3.16 14.54 3.37
C SER A 4 -1.78 14.13 3.92
N GLU A 5 -1.49 14.46 5.17
CA GLU A 5 -0.28 14.02 5.86
C GLU A 5 -0.28 12.51 6.10
N GLU A 6 -1.40 11.91 6.48
CA GLU A 6 -1.52 10.46 6.68
C GLU A 6 -1.33 9.69 5.36
N ALA A 7 -1.88 10.21 4.26
CA ALA A 7 -1.70 9.62 2.93
C ALA A 7 -0.24 9.67 2.46
N ILE A 8 0.46 10.79 2.72
CA ILE A 8 1.88 10.93 2.41
C ILE A 8 2.73 9.99 3.29
N ASP A 9 2.48 9.97 4.60
CA ASP A 9 3.20 9.09 5.53
C ASP A 9 3.01 7.61 5.13
N HIS A 10 1.81 7.22 4.71
CA HIS A 10 1.53 5.87 4.18
C HIS A 10 2.32 5.57 2.90
N GLY A 11 2.28 6.46 1.91
CA GLY A 11 3.04 6.29 0.66
C GLY A 11 4.55 6.17 0.91
N ILE A 12 5.12 6.97 1.82
CA ILE A 12 6.53 6.88 2.21
C ILE A 12 6.82 5.51 2.86
N LEU A 13 5.95 5.03 3.73
CA LEU A 13 6.12 3.72 4.37
C LEU A 13 6.09 2.59 3.34
N VAL A 14 5.10 2.59 2.44
CA VAL A 14 5.00 1.58 1.37
C VAL A 14 6.24 1.62 0.47
N ALA A 15 6.73 2.80 0.11
CA ALA A 15 7.93 2.96 -0.71
C ALA A 15 9.19 2.36 -0.06
N ASN A 16 9.40 2.63 1.23
CA ASN A 16 10.55 2.09 1.97
C ASN A 16 10.48 0.56 2.10
N LEU A 17 9.30 0.01 2.36
CA LEU A 17 9.09 -1.44 2.41
C LEU A 17 9.30 -2.08 1.04
N ALA A 18 8.76 -1.49 -0.02
CA ALA A 18 8.91 -1.98 -1.39
C ALA A 18 10.35 -1.98 -1.87
N LEU A 19 11.12 -0.91 -1.55
CA LEU A 19 12.55 -0.84 -1.82
C LEU A 19 13.30 -2.01 -1.18
N ARG A 20 13.09 -2.25 0.12
CA ARG A 20 13.78 -3.32 0.85
C ARG A 20 13.38 -4.70 0.38
N LEU A 21 12.10 -4.91 0.08
CA LEU A 21 11.63 -6.18 -0.46
C LEU A 21 12.24 -6.45 -1.85
N ALA A 22 12.29 -5.45 -2.74
CA ALA A 22 12.91 -5.60 -4.05
C ALA A 22 14.42 -5.88 -3.95
N GLN A 23 15.13 -5.23 -3.01
CA GLN A 23 16.54 -5.51 -2.72
C GLN A 23 16.75 -6.93 -2.16
N GLU A 24 15.92 -7.40 -1.25
CA GLU A 24 15.96 -8.75 -0.71
C GLU A 24 15.73 -9.80 -1.81
N LEU A 25 14.84 -9.50 -2.76
CA LEU A 25 14.57 -10.31 -3.94
C LEU A 25 15.66 -10.23 -5.01
N LYS A 26 16.71 -9.40 -4.81
CA LYS A 26 17.88 -9.22 -5.69
C LYS A 26 17.52 -8.62 -7.06
N PHE A 27 16.51 -7.78 -7.13
CA PHE A 27 16.27 -6.96 -8.31
C PHE A 27 17.38 -5.90 -8.46
N ASP A 28 17.59 -5.43 -9.69
CA ASP A 28 18.54 -4.36 -9.96
C ASP A 28 18.14 -3.02 -9.32
N GLU A 29 19.08 -2.10 -9.23
CA GLU A 29 18.89 -0.82 -8.55
C GLU A 29 17.81 0.04 -9.21
N ASP A 30 17.70 -0.01 -10.53
CA ASP A 30 16.71 0.79 -11.27
C ASP A 30 15.29 0.27 -10.99
N PHE A 31 15.09 -1.04 -10.98
CA PHE A 31 13.80 -1.63 -10.59
C PHE A 31 13.47 -1.32 -9.13
N CYS A 32 14.44 -1.43 -8.22
CA CYS A 32 14.24 -1.11 -6.79
C CYS A 32 13.79 0.34 -6.61
N LYS A 33 14.40 1.30 -7.31
CA LYS A 33 13.98 2.71 -7.29
C LYS A 33 12.58 2.89 -7.84
N ARG A 34 12.29 2.28 -8.98
CA ARG A 34 10.98 2.41 -9.66
C ARG A 34 9.84 1.88 -8.80
N VAL A 35 10.00 0.72 -8.16
CA VAL A 35 8.95 0.17 -7.30
C VAL A 35 8.75 1.01 -6.04
N ALA A 36 9.81 1.62 -5.50
CA ALA A 36 9.72 2.56 -4.39
C ALA A 36 8.96 3.83 -4.79
N GLU A 37 9.28 4.42 -5.96
CA GLU A 37 8.56 5.57 -6.52
C GLU A 37 7.07 5.23 -6.73
N ALA A 38 6.77 4.06 -7.27
CA ALA A 38 5.39 3.59 -7.41
C ALA A 38 4.70 3.46 -6.05
N GLY A 39 5.41 3.01 -5.00
CA GLY A 39 4.90 2.95 -3.64
C GLY A 39 4.49 4.31 -3.07
N ILE A 40 5.23 5.39 -3.41
CA ILE A 40 4.85 6.76 -2.98
C ILE A 40 3.51 7.17 -3.57
N VAL A 41 3.25 6.84 -4.83
CA VAL A 41 2.10 7.36 -5.60
C VAL A 41 1.02 6.32 -5.91
N HIS A 42 1.12 5.09 -5.36
CA HIS A 42 0.18 4.00 -5.69
C HIS A 42 -1.29 4.40 -5.48
N ASP A 43 -1.55 5.24 -4.51
CA ASP A 43 -2.87 5.73 -4.11
C ASP A 43 -3.26 7.08 -4.75
N ILE A 44 -2.50 7.61 -5.71
CA ILE A 44 -2.72 8.94 -6.31
C ILE A 44 -4.14 9.12 -6.84
N GLY A 45 -4.77 8.06 -7.33
CA GLY A 45 -6.15 8.09 -7.81
C GLY A 45 -7.19 8.40 -6.73
N LYS A 46 -6.86 8.26 -5.45
CA LYS A 46 -7.73 8.67 -4.34
C LYS A 46 -7.99 10.17 -4.33
N LEU A 47 -7.10 10.99 -4.91
CA LEU A 47 -7.31 12.43 -5.05
C LEU A 47 -8.55 12.75 -5.89
N GLN A 48 -8.84 11.95 -6.91
CA GLN A 48 -10.00 12.16 -7.80
C GLN A 48 -11.33 11.77 -7.15
N ILE A 49 -11.28 10.93 -6.12
CA ILE A 49 -12.48 10.50 -5.36
C ILE A 49 -12.56 11.17 -3.99
N SER A 50 -11.66 12.11 -3.72
CA SER A 50 -11.54 12.80 -2.43
C SER A 50 -12.84 13.47 -1.98
N ASN A 51 -13.60 14.08 -2.89
CA ASN A 51 -14.89 14.72 -2.58
C ASN A 51 -15.92 13.73 -2.00
N TYR A 52 -15.83 12.45 -2.34
CA TYR A 52 -16.69 11.39 -1.78
C TYR A 52 -16.15 10.84 -0.46
N LEU A 53 -14.83 10.87 -0.27
CA LEU A 53 -14.16 10.39 0.95
C LEU A 53 -14.15 11.47 2.05
N TYR A 54 -13.94 12.75 1.67
CA TYR A 54 -13.70 13.88 2.59
C TYR A 54 -14.95 14.63 3.04
N GLY A 55 -16.11 14.39 2.46
CA GLY A 55 -17.37 15.08 2.81
C GLY A 55 -18.16 14.45 3.95
N ARG A 56 -17.69 13.39 4.61
CA ARG A 56 -18.48 12.57 5.55
C ARG A 56 -18.22 12.89 7.01
N LYS A 57 -19.30 13.02 7.74
CA LYS A 57 -19.35 12.81 9.19
C LYS A 57 -19.31 11.29 9.43
N GLU A 58 -18.45 10.86 10.32
CA GLU A 58 -18.14 9.49 10.77
C GLU A 58 -19.12 8.35 10.39
N GLY A 59 -18.60 7.23 9.91
CA GLY A 59 -19.38 6.01 9.64
C GLY A 59 -18.65 5.00 8.75
N VAL A 60 -19.12 3.75 8.81
CA VAL A 60 -18.64 2.65 7.93
C VAL A 60 -19.02 2.96 6.48
N LEU A 61 -18.10 2.69 5.54
CA LEU A 61 -18.35 2.84 4.10
C LEU A 61 -19.51 1.94 3.67
N ARG A 62 -20.45 2.49 2.90
CA ARG A 62 -21.51 1.70 2.25
C ARG A 62 -20.93 0.88 1.10
N ILE A 63 -21.64 -0.16 0.68
CA ILE A 63 -21.19 -1.06 -0.41
C ILE A 63 -20.88 -0.28 -1.70
N GLU A 64 -21.74 0.70 -2.05
CA GLU A 64 -21.54 1.55 -3.23
C GLU A 64 -20.26 2.39 -3.12
N GLU A 65 -19.95 2.85 -1.93
CA GLU A 65 -18.75 3.65 -1.66
C GLU A 65 -17.47 2.81 -1.71
N ILE A 66 -17.53 1.57 -1.21
CA ILE A 66 -16.44 0.60 -1.36
C ILE A 66 -16.17 0.34 -2.86
N LYS A 67 -17.22 0.13 -3.67
CA LYS A 67 -17.08 -0.02 -5.13
C LYS A 67 -16.45 1.22 -5.76
N TYR A 68 -16.79 2.41 -5.27
CA TYR A 68 -16.24 3.65 -5.78
C TYR A 68 -14.76 3.81 -5.39
N VAL A 69 -14.42 3.50 -4.15
CA VAL A 69 -13.02 3.50 -3.68
C VAL A 69 -12.16 2.53 -4.48
N ARG A 70 -12.69 1.36 -4.83
CA ARG A 70 -11.96 0.37 -5.67
C ARG A 70 -11.61 0.85 -7.08
N ARG A 71 -12.07 2.03 -7.49
CA ARG A 71 -11.67 2.64 -8.77
C ARG A 71 -10.35 3.40 -8.71
N HIS A 72 -9.80 3.67 -7.50
CA HIS A 72 -8.59 4.50 -7.41
C HIS A 72 -7.38 3.95 -8.17
N PRO A 73 -7.14 2.62 -8.32
CA PRO A 73 -6.01 2.15 -9.14
C PRO A 73 -6.18 2.55 -10.61
N THR A 74 -7.38 2.36 -11.17
CA THR A 74 -7.71 2.77 -12.55
C THR A 74 -7.58 4.28 -12.72
N LEU A 75 -8.14 5.07 -11.79
CA LEU A 75 -8.04 6.52 -11.81
C LEU A 75 -6.58 7.01 -11.67
N GLY A 76 -5.78 6.31 -10.87
CA GLY A 76 -4.35 6.60 -10.74
C GLY A 76 -3.60 6.35 -12.04
N TYR A 77 -3.85 5.20 -12.68
CA TYR A 77 -3.29 4.88 -14.00
C TYR A 77 -3.69 5.92 -15.05
N GLU A 78 -4.98 6.27 -15.15
CA GLU A 78 -5.50 7.27 -16.08
C GLU A 78 -4.84 8.64 -15.85
N TYR A 79 -4.75 9.09 -14.59
CA TYR A 79 -4.12 10.35 -14.21
C TYR A 79 -2.64 10.41 -14.62
N LEU A 80 -1.88 9.36 -14.32
CA LEU A 80 -0.46 9.29 -14.64
C LEU A 80 -0.24 9.21 -16.16
N SER A 81 -1.12 8.52 -16.89
CA SER A 81 -1.09 8.43 -18.35
C SER A 81 -1.37 9.78 -18.99
N GLU A 82 -2.39 10.51 -18.51
CA GLU A 82 -2.73 11.86 -18.99
C GLU A 82 -1.58 12.86 -18.75
N LYS A 83 -0.85 12.71 -17.65
CA LYS A 83 0.28 13.57 -17.30
C LYS A 83 1.63 13.09 -17.86
N GLU A 84 1.63 11.99 -18.59
CA GLU A 84 2.85 11.36 -19.13
C GLU A 84 3.90 11.04 -18.05
N ILE A 85 3.44 10.69 -16.84
CA ILE A 85 4.30 10.31 -15.71
C ILE A 85 4.56 8.81 -15.74
N GLY A 86 5.84 8.45 -15.69
CA GLY A 86 6.31 7.06 -15.76
C GLY A 86 6.06 6.42 -17.14
N ASP A 87 6.63 5.26 -17.34
CA ASP A 87 6.33 4.41 -18.51
C ASP A 87 5.13 3.50 -18.25
N GLU A 88 4.78 2.69 -19.23
CA GLU A 88 3.65 1.77 -19.16
C GLU A 88 3.79 0.76 -18.01
N ASP A 89 4.99 0.21 -17.80
CA ASP A 89 5.26 -0.74 -16.72
C ASP A 89 5.07 -0.10 -15.34
N PHE A 90 5.54 1.14 -15.17
CA PHE A 90 5.33 1.91 -13.94
C PHE A 90 3.84 2.13 -13.65
N ARG A 91 3.09 2.55 -14.67
CA ARG A 91 1.64 2.78 -14.52
C ARG A 91 0.88 1.48 -14.25
N ASN A 92 1.29 0.37 -14.84
CA ASN A 92 0.74 -0.94 -14.57
C ASN A 92 1.02 -1.44 -13.15
N MET A 93 2.15 -1.07 -12.53
CA MET A 93 2.37 -1.34 -11.09
C MET A 93 1.27 -0.72 -10.24
N ILE A 94 0.85 0.50 -10.58
CA ILE A 94 -0.19 1.25 -9.86
C ILE A 94 -1.59 0.73 -10.19
N LEU A 95 -1.87 0.40 -11.45
CA LEU A 95 -3.15 -0.16 -11.85
C LEU A 95 -3.48 -1.46 -11.10
N HIS A 96 -2.50 -2.33 -10.92
CA HIS A 96 -2.72 -3.69 -10.43
C HIS A 96 -2.27 -3.93 -8.98
N HIS A 97 -1.97 -2.87 -8.19
CA HIS A 97 -1.48 -3.04 -6.81
C HIS A 97 -2.51 -3.65 -5.84
N HIS A 98 -3.77 -3.74 -6.23
CA HIS A 98 -4.82 -4.42 -5.48
C HIS A 98 -5.24 -5.76 -6.10
N GLU A 99 -4.50 -6.25 -7.09
CA GLU A 99 -4.69 -7.63 -7.53
C GLU A 99 -4.19 -8.62 -6.48
N ASN A 100 -4.92 -9.70 -6.30
CA ASN A 100 -4.55 -10.80 -5.43
C ASN A 100 -3.96 -11.94 -6.25
N PHE A 101 -2.93 -12.60 -5.75
CA PHE A 101 -2.24 -13.67 -6.46
C PHE A 101 -3.17 -14.83 -6.86
N ASP A 102 -4.24 -15.06 -6.09
CA ASP A 102 -5.29 -16.04 -6.39
C ASP A 102 -6.33 -15.58 -7.43
N GLY A 103 -6.27 -14.31 -7.89
CA GLY A 103 -7.19 -13.72 -8.87
C GLY A 103 -8.48 -13.14 -8.26
N SER A 104 -8.58 -13.04 -6.93
CA SER A 104 -9.74 -12.44 -6.24
C SER A 104 -9.64 -10.92 -6.07
N GLY A 105 -8.57 -10.30 -6.60
CA GLY A 105 -8.29 -8.87 -6.50
C GLY A 105 -9.10 -7.99 -7.46
N TYR A 106 -8.60 -6.79 -7.74
CA TYR A 106 -9.17 -5.83 -8.68
C TYR A 106 -8.08 -4.90 -9.24
N PRO A 107 -8.28 -4.23 -10.40
CA PRO A 107 -9.53 -4.08 -11.13
C PRO A 107 -9.85 -5.22 -12.10
N ASP A 108 -8.83 -5.96 -12.60
CA ASP A 108 -8.97 -6.86 -13.77
C ASP A 108 -9.09 -8.34 -13.38
N ASN A 109 -8.93 -8.67 -12.08
CA ASN A 109 -8.94 -10.04 -11.55
C ASN A 109 -7.89 -10.94 -12.22
N ILE A 110 -6.74 -10.37 -12.59
CA ILE A 110 -5.61 -11.14 -13.12
C ILE A 110 -4.96 -11.97 -12.00
N LYS A 111 -4.32 -13.09 -12.39
CA LYS A 111 -3.88 -14.11 -11.45
C LYS A 111 -2.41 -14.46 -11.63
N GLY A 112 -1.76 -14.77 -10.50
CA GLY A 112 -0.41 -15.34 -10.50
C GLY A 112 0.61 -14.43 -11.15
N GLU A 113 1.40 -14.98 -12.06
CA GLU A 113 2.48 -14.25 -12.74
C GLU A 113 2.01 -13.26 -13.80
N LEU A 114 0.71 -13.25 -14.14
CA LEU A 114 0.14 -12.21 -14.99
C LEU A 114 0.09 -10.86 -14.28
N ILE A 115 0.13 -10.85 -12.94
CA ILE A 115 0.22 -9.62 -12.16
C ILE A 115 1.65 -9.06 -12.29
N PRO A 116 1.83 -7.78 -12.66
CA PRO A 116 3.14 -7.16 -12.75
C PRO A 116 3.95 -7.35 -11.45
N ILE A 117 5.25 -7.58 -11.60
CA ILE A 117 6.16 -7.84 -10.46
C ILE A 117 6.04 -6.75 -9.41
N GLY A 118 6.10 -5.48 -9.83
CA GLY A 118 5.98 -4.34 -8.91
C GLY A 118 4.64 -4.31 -8.17
N SER A 119 3.53 -4.67 -8.83
CA SER A 119 2.21 -4.76 -8.20
C SER A 119 2.17 -5.84 -7.11
N ARG A 120 2.79 -7.01 -7.34
CA ARG A 120 2.90 -8.06 -6.32
C ARG A 120 3.69 -7.61 -5.09
N ILE A 121 4.77 -6.83 -5.30
CA ILE A 121 5.56 -6.22 -4.23
C ILE A 121 4.72 -5.18 -3.49
N LEU A 122 4.09 -4.24 -4.21
CA LEU A 122 3.26 -3.19 -3.63
C LEU A 122 2.10 -3.77 -2.82
N ARG A 123 1.45 -4.84 -3.31
CA ARG A 123 0.35 -5.51 -2.61
C ARG A 123 0.71 -5.97 -1.20
N ILE A 124 1.88 -6.59 -1.04
CA ILE A 124 2.39 -7.05 0.26
C ILE A 124 2.70 -5.85 1.16
N CYS A 125 3.42 -4.86 0.63
CA CYS A 125 3.87 -3.70 1.39
C CYS A 125 2.70 -2.81 1.83
N ASP A 126 1.70 -2.59 0.97
CA ASP A 126 0.51 -1.81 1.27
C ASP A 126 -0.33 -2.45 2.39
N VAL A 127 -0.57 -3.75 2.33
CA VAL A 127 -1.31 -4.46 3.38
C VAL A 127 -0.60 -4.35 4.73
N TYR A 128 0.71 -4.60 4.76
CA TYR A 128 1.48 -4.46 5.99
C TYR A 128 1.45 -3.02 6.52
N ALA A 129 1.75 -2.04 5.66
CA ALA A 129 1.73 -0.63 6.03
C ALA A 129 0.35 -0.21 6.57
N ALA A 130 -0.74 -0.68 5.96
CA ALA A 130 -2.07 -0.42 6.45
C ALA A 130 -2.34 -1.04 7.83
N LEU A 131 -1.81 -2.23 8.12
CA LEU A 131 -2.01 -2.90 9.41
C LEU A 131 -1.25 -2.22 10.55
N VAL A 132 0.01 -1.82 10.34
CA VAL A 132 0.86 -1.21 11.38
C VAL A 132 0.65 0.29 11.56
N SER A 133 -0.21 0.90 10.76
CA SER A 133 -0.57 2.33 10.88
C SER A 133 -1.84 2.52 11.70
N GLU A 134 -1.84 3.56 12.56
CA GLU A 134 -3.04 4.06 13.23
C GLU A 134 -4.08 4.51 12.21
N ARG A 135 -5.33 4.15 12.43
CA ARG A 135 -6.46 4.60 11.62
C ARG A 135 -7.54 5.21 12.54
N PRO A 136 -8.36 6.15 12.07
CA PRO A 136 -9.38 6.80 12.91
C PRO A 136 -10.35 5.84 13.59
N TYR A 137 -10.50 4.63 13.06
CA TYR A 137 -11.45 3.59 13.53
C TYR A 137 -10.76 2.34 14.09
N ARG A 138 -9.40 2.29 14.11
CA ARG A 138 -8.63 1.12 14.55
C ARG A 138 -7.22 1.52 14.97
N ALA A 139 -6.81 1.04 16.14
CA ALA A 139 -5.40 1.13 16.56
C ALA A 139 -4.47 0.35 15.62
N ALA A 140 -3.22 0.77 15.53
CA ALA A 140 -2.17 0.03 14.82
C ALA A 140 -1.97 -1.34 15.47
N PHE A 141 -1.79 -2.36 14.64
CA PHE A 141 -1.29 -3.66 15.10
C PHE A 141 0.22 -3.56 15.33
N ASP A 142 0.72 -4.31 16.32
CA ASP A 142 2.15 -4.57 16.39
C ASP A 142 2.61 -5.46 15.22
N LYS A 143 3.91 -5.61 15.07
CA LYS A 143 4.54 -6.35 13.99
C LYS A 143 4.06 -7.80 13.92
N GLU A 144 4.02 -8.48 15.06
CA GLU A 144 3.68 -9.89 15.20
C GLU A 144 2.24 -10.13 14.78
N ASN A 145 1.29 -9.37 15.34
CA ASN A 145 -0.12 -9.47 14.99
C ASN A 145 -0.39 -9.10 13.52
N ALA A 146 0.32 -8.09 12.98
CA ALA A 146 0.20 -7.74 11.57
C ALA A 146 0.64 -8.90 10.66
N MET A 147 1.75 -9.56 11.00
CA MET A 147 2.24 -10.73 10.24
C MET A 147 1.31 -11.94 10.35
N GLU A 148 0.73 -12.22 11.51
CA GLU A 148 -0.29 -13.29 11.68
C GLU A 148 -1.50 -13.06 10.76
N LEU A 149 -2.04 -11.84 10.76
CA LEU A 149 -3.16 -11.48 9.88
C LEU A 149 -2.81 -11.63 8.38
N MET A 150 -1.57 -11.33 7.99
CA MET A 150 -1.12 -11.51 6.61
C MET A 150 -0.94 -12.99 6.26
N ILE A 151 -0.53 -13.84 7.22
CA ILE A 151 -0.44 -15.30 7.02
C ILE A 151 -1.82 -15.90 6.77
N ASP A 152 -2.84 -15.46 7.49
CA ASP A 152 -4.23 -15.90 7.29
C ASP A 152 -4.74 -15.58 5.87
N GLU A 153 -4.24 -14.52 5.27
CA GLU A 153 -4.58 -14.05 3.92
C GLU A 153 -3.51 -14.37 2.86
N VAL A 154 -2.61 -15.31 3.15
CA VAL A 154 -1.40 -15.60 2.34
C VAL A 154 -1.70 -15.93 0.87
N LYS A 155 -2.88 -16.48 0.56
CA LYS A 155 -3.34 -16.76 -0.82
C LYS A 155 -3.41 -15.51 -1.70
N ASN A 156 -3.49 -14.33 -1.10
CA ASN A 156 -3.53 -13.04 -1.79
C ASN A 156 -2.16 -12.60 -2.28
N PHE A 157 -1.08 -13.20 -1.79
CA PHE A 157 0.29 -12.80 -2.04
C PHE A 157 1.06 -13.82 -2.88
N ASP A 158 2.04 -13.34 -3.64
CA ASP A 158 3.08 -14.22 -4.19
C ASP A 158 3.87 -14.81 -3.02
N MET A 159 3.83 -16.12 -2.86
CA MET A 159 4.44 -16.80 -1.71
C MET A 159 5.95 -16.56 -1.62
N ASN A 160 6.66 -16.53 -2.75
CA ASN A 160 8.10 -16.29 -2.75
C ASN A 160 8.42 -14.88 -2.26
N TYR A 161 7.63 -13.90 -2.69
CA TYR A 161 7.78 -12.50 -2.27
C TYR A 161 7.35 -12.30 -0.82
N PHE A 162 6.31 -12.98 -0.39
CA PHE A 162 5.87 -12.93 1.01
C PHE A 162 6.90 -13.51 1.97
N LEU A 163 7.53 -14.65 1.63
CA LEU A 163 8.62 -15.21 2.42
C LEU A 163 9.86 -14.28 2.47
N ALA A 164 10.17 -13.60 1.36
CA ALA A 164 11.21 -12.57 1.35
C ALA A 164 10.82 -11.39 2.25
N PHE A 165 9.56 -10.95 2.20
CA PHE A 165 9.06 -9.88 3.05
C PHE A 165 9.14 -10.21 4.54
N MET A 166 8.83 -11.44 4.94
CA MET A 166 9.01 -11.90 6.32
C MET A 166 10.47 -11.73 6.78
N ARG A 167 11.45 -12.06 5.92
CA ARG A 167 12.87 -11.84 6.25
C ARG A 167 13.20 -10.35 6.41
N VAL A 168 12.65 -9.48 5.55
CA VAL A 168 12.81 -8.03 5.66
C VAL A 168 12.26 -7.52 6.99
N VAL A 169 11.02 -7.90 7.33
CA VAL A 169 10.33 -7.41 8.55
C VAL A 169 11.02 -7.88 9.84
N HIS A 170 11.60 -9.08 9.84
CA HIS A 170 12.32 -9.62 11.01
C HIS A 170 13.83 -9.36 11.00
N GLY A 171 14.35 -8.74 9.93
CA GLY A 171 15.77 -8.39 9.81
C GLY A 171 16.16 -7.19 10.67
N ASP A 172 17.47 -7.06 10.93
CA ASP A 172 17.99 -5.93 11.72
C ASP A 172 17.91 -4.57 10.99
N GLU A 173 17.82 -4.59 9.68
CA GLU A 173 17.79 -3.40 8.84
C GLU A 173 16.42 -2.69 8.80
N ILE A 174 15.38 -3.25 9.47
CA ILE A 174 14.04 -2.67 9.52
C ILE A 174 13.89 -1.57 10.59
N LYS A 175 14.86 -1.40 11.48
CA LYS A 175 14.76 -0.53 12.67
C LYS A 175 14.38 0.92 12.35
N ASP A 176 14.90 1.48 11.28
CA ASP A 176 14.56 2.84 10.84
C ASP A 176 13.10 2.96 10.36
N ILE A 177 12.57 1.90 9.76
CA ILE A 177 11.16 1.81 9.37
C ILE A 177 10.28 1.64 10.62
N ASP A 178 10.66 0.80 11.57
CA ASP A 178 9.94 0.65 12.85
C ASP A 178 9.88 2.00 13.60
N ASP A 179 10.97 2.76 13.60
CA ASP A 179 11.00 4.10 14.20
C ASP A 179 10.18 5.13 13.40
N TYR A 180 10.11 4.99 12.09
CA TYR A 180 9.23 5.80 11.25
C TYR A 180 7.75 5.52 11.58
N ILE A 181 7.35 4.24 11.66
CA ILE A 181 5.99 3.82 12.03
C ILE A 181 5.59 4.40 13.40
N LYS A 182 6.45 4.28 14.40
CA LYS A 182 6.20 4.84 15.76
C LYS A 182 5.97 6.35 15.72
N ARG A 183 6.79 7.09 14.94
CA ARG A 183 6.64 8.55 14.79
C ARG A 183 5.33 8.92 14.12
N CYS A 184 4.94 8.23 13.06
CA CYS A 184 3.67 8.49 12.36
C CYS A 184 2.47 8.22 13.29
N ASN A 185 2.46 7.07 13.97
CA ASN A 185 1.38 6.70 14.88
C ASN A 185 1.26 7.68 16.08
N SER A 186 2.37 8.21 16.58
CA SER A 186 2.32 9.20 17.68
C SER A 186 1.67 10.52 17.27
N LYS A 187 1.78 10.94 16.00
CA LYS A 187 1.12 12.17 15.48
C LYS A 187 -0.41 12.03 15.50
N VAL A 188 -0.94 10.85 15.16
CA VAL A 188 -2.38 10.58 15.13
C VAL A 188 -2.99 10.70 16.53
N HIS A 189 -2.34 10.14 17.54
CA HIS A 189 -2.78 10.24 18.94
C HIS A 189 -2.84 11.68 19.47
N VAL A 190 -1.90 12.54 19.06
CA VAL A 190 -1.91 13.97 19.47
C VAL A 190 -3.06 14.72 18.83
N LYS A 191 -3.40 14.42 17.56
CA LYS A 191 -4.52 15.05 16.85
C LYS A 191 -5.87 14.62 17.45
N SER A 192 -6.05 13.37 17.87
CA SER A 192 -7.28 12.85 18.45
C SER A 192 -7.61 13.44 19.83
N LYS A 193 -6.61 13.84 20.62
CA LYS A 193 -6.77 14.48 21.93
C LYS A 193 -7.08 15.99 21.88
N ARG A 194 -6.98 16.62 20.71
CA ARG A 194 -7.26 18.06 20.50
C ARG A 194 -8.62 18.34 19.89
N ARG A 195 -9.41 17.30 19.62
CA ARG A 195 -10.81 17.35 19.18
C ARG A 195 -11.75 16.97 20.33
#